data_c0997676ffc0fb58dd0a42b4a853bdc1
#
_entry.id   c0997676ffc0fb58dd0a42b4a853bdc1
#
_cell.length_a   1.000
_cell.length_b   1.000
_cell.length_c   1.000
_cell.angle_alpha   90.00
_cell.angle_beta   90.00
_cell.angle_gamma   90.00
#
_symmetry.space_group_name_H-M   'P 1'
#
loop_
_entity.id
_entity.type
_entity.pdbx_description
1 polymer ?
#
loop_
_entity_poly.entity_id
_entity_poly.type
_entity_poly.pdbx_seq_one_letter_code
_entity_poly.pdbx_strand_id
1 'polypeptide(L)'
;EPYRRQRQMCIRDRLNTASVYWPLRNNTNISNWYLNDKIRWTEDTKDIANVPRLTTLDNANNFRNSTQWLENGSYFKLRNLNVYYNFPSSWAKKVKMEKIQVYARANNLFSLDHVKYMNCEDLKINYPDMTSVYFGLNINF
;
A
#
# COMPACT_ATOMS: atom_id res chain seq x y z
N GLU A 1 9.56 -8.62 -26.86
CA GLU A 1 9.95 -8.77 -25.46
C GLU A 1 8.99 -9.72 -24.74
N PRO A 2 9.49 -10.72 -24.00
CA PRO A 2 8.65 -11.70 -23.35
C PRO A 2 7.95 -11.18 -22.08
N TYR A 3 8.36 -10.00 -21.53
CA TYR A 3 7.73 -9.43 -20.35
C TYR A 3 7.80 -7.91 -20.30
N ARG A 4 6.79 -7.31 -19.72
CA ARG A 4 6.75 -5.88 -19.42
C ARG A 4 6.55 -5.68 -17.92
N ARG A 5 7.41 -4.87 -17.31
CA ARG A 5 7.30 -4.46 -15.89
C ARG A 5 7.02 -2.98 -15.84
N GLN A 6 6.06 -2.60 -15.04
CA GLN A 6 5.84 -1.22 -14.68
C GLN A 6 6.10 -1.03 -13.19
N ARG A 7 7.09 -0.23 -12.89
CA ARG A 7 7.47 0.15 -11.53
C ARG A 7 7.04 1.58 -11.29
N GLN A 8 6.59 1.85 -10.10
CA GLN A 8 6.43 3.20 -9.63
C GLN A 8 7.24 3.38 -8.36
N MET A 9 8.15 4.34 -8.41
CA MET A 9 8.89 4.80 -7.25
C MET A 9 8.52 6.26 -7.03
N CYS A 10 8.08 6.58 -5.83
CA CYS A 10 7.81 7.94 -5.41
C CYS A 10 8.80 8.33 -4.32
N ILE A 11 9.50 9.41 -4.56
CA ILE A 11 10.40 10.01 -3.58
C ILE A 11 9.62 11.14 -2.92
N ARG A 12 8.78 10.81 -1.95
CA ARG A 12 8.25 11.77 -1.00
C ARG A 12 9.07 11.62 0.28
N ASP A 13 9.91 12.58 0.55
CA ASP A 13 10.82 12.50 1.68
C ASP A 13 10.08 12.43 3.01
N ARG A 14 8.95 13.11 3.14
CA ARG A 14 8.17 13.12 4.39
C ARG A 14 6.66 13.22 4.14
N LEU A 15 5.91 12.50 4.94
CA LEU A 15 4.44 12.53 4.98
C LEU A 15 3.96 13.03 6.34
N ASN A 16 2.93 13.86 6.32
CA ASN A 16 2.25 14.27 7.54
C ASN A 16 1.17 13.22 7.87
N THR A 17 1.37 12.47 8.93
CA THR A 17 0.49 11.39 9.37
C THR A 17 -0.58 11.84 10.38
N ALA A 18 -0.67 13.12 10.68
CA ALA A 18 -1.65 13.65 11.64
C ALA A 18 -3.10 13.25 11.30
N SER A 19 -3.43 13.13 10.02
CA SER A 19 -4.76 12.72 9.56
C SER A 19 -5.12 11.28 9.95
N VAL A 20 -4.15 10.38 10.04
CA VAL A 20 -4.32 8.98 10.47
C VAL A 20 -4.69 8.92 11.94
N TYR A 21 -4.14 9.83 12.73
CA TYR A 21 -4.36 9.91 14.17
C TYR A 21 -5.49 10.87 14.57
N TRP A 22 -6.17 11.46 13.59
CA TRP A 22 -7.26 12.40 13.82
C TRP A 22 -8.38 11.90 14.76
N PRO A 23 -8.74 10.59 14.76
CA PRO A 23 -9.69 10.04 15.72
C PRO A 23 -9.33 10.26 17.19
N LEU A 24 -8.05 10.48 17.49
CA LEU A 24 -7.61 10.78 18.87
C LEU A 24 -7.83 12.22 19.29
N ARG A 25 -8.05 13.11 18.32
CA ARG A 25 -8.35 14.51 18.61
C ARG A 25 -9.76 14.70 19.12
N ASN A 26 -10.70 13.96 18.55
CA ASN A 26 -12.11 14.06 18.83
C ASN A 26 -12.64 12.74 19.37
N ASN A 27 -13.77 12.77 20.03
CA ASN A 27 -14.45 11.58 20.55
C ASN A 27 -15.06 10.75 19.38
N THR A 28 -14.22 10.07 18.61
CA THR A 28 -14.60 9.22 17.48
C THR A 28 -14.12 7.79 17.68
N ASN A 29 -14.51 6.89 16.78
CA ASN A 29 -14.09 5.50 16.82
C ASN A 29 -12.59 5.37 16.59
N ILE A 30 -11.94 4.57 17.43
CA ILE A 30 -10.50 4.31 17.37
C ILE A 30 -10.27 2.88 16.89
N SER A 31 -9.38 2.73 15.93
CA SER A 31 -9.03 1.42 15.39
C SER A 31 -8.20 0.58 16.36
N ASN A 32 -8.42 -0.73 16.36
CA ASN A 32 -7.68 -1.66 17.23
C ASN A 32 -6.17 -1.64 17.02
N TRP A 33 -5.69 -1.40 15.80
CA TRP A 33 -4.27 -1.32 15.52
C TRP A 33 -3.58 -0.24 16.36
N TYR A 34 -4.26 0.87 16.61
CA TYR A 34 -3.74 1.94 17.43
C TYR A 34 -3.48 1.49 18.87
N LEU A 35 -4.37 0.66 19.41
CA LEU A 35 -4.22 0.14 20.75
C LEU A 35 -3.08 -0.88 20.88
N ASN A 36 -2.74 -1.55 19.78
CA ASN A 36 -1.72 -2.60 19.76
C ASN A 36 -0.33 -2.08 19.40
N ASP A 37 -0.24 -1.17 18.43
CA ASP A 37 1.04 -0.77 17.82
C ASP A 37 1.58 0.57 18.33
N LYS A 38 0.73 1.40 18.93
CA LYS A 38 1.13 2.71 19.45
C LYS A 38 0.88 2.80 20.94
N ILE A 39 1.86 3.35 21.62
CA ILE A 39 1.79 3.56 23.06
C ILE A 39 1.25 4.96 23.29
N ARG A 40 0.01 5.01 23.76
CA ARG A 40 -0.64 6.26 24.18
C ARG A 40 -0.05 6.75 25.50
N TRP A 41 -0.08 8.05 25.70
CA TRP A 41 0.30 8.64 26.96
C TRP A 41 -0.73 8.30 28.06
N THR A 42 -0.24 7.73 29.14
CA THR A 42 -0.90 7.53 30.43
C THR A 42 0.12 7.85 31.52
N GLU A 43 -0.28 7.93 32.75
CA GLU A 43 0.66 8.15 33.86
C GLU A 43 1.73 7.06 33.94
N ASP A 44 1.35 5.81 33.66
CA ASP A 44 2.24 4.65 33.69
C ASP A 44 3.17 4.56 32.47
N THR A 45 2.77 5.16 31.36
CA THR A 45 3.51 5.07 30.07
C THR A 45 4.17 6.38 29.65
N LYS A 46 4.24 7.36 30.53
CA LYS A 46 4.77 8.71 30.22
C LYS A 46 6.14 8.73 29.55
N ASP A 47 7.02 7.82 29.92
CA ASP A 47 8.41 7.79 29.43
C ASP A 47 8.56 7.07 28.08
N ILE A 48 7.59 6.26 27.69
CA ILE A 48 7.62 5.46 26.44
C ILE A 48 6.51 5.83 25.45
N ALA A 49 5.62 6.72 25.84
CA ALA A 49 4.49 7.14 25.01
C ALA A 49 4.97 7.87 23.75
N ASN A 50 4.47 7.45 22.61
CA ASN A 50 4.78 8.05 21.31
C ASN A 50 3.59 8.76 20.65
N VAL A 51 2.41 8.70 21.28
CA VAL A 51 1.19 9.40 20.85
C VAL A 51 0.46 10.02 22.03
N PRO A 52 -0.30 11.09 21.81
CA PRO A 52 -1.04 11.78 22.84
C PRO A 52 -2.04 10.87 23.59
N ARG A 53 -2.45 11.33 24.75
CA ARG A 53 -3.52 10.67 25.50
C ARG A 53 -4.85 10.73 24.74
N LEU A 54 -5.69 9.73 24.98
CA LEU A 54 -7.08 9.77 24.57
C LEU A 54 -7.84 10.80 25.41
N THR A 55 -8.67 11.59 24.78
CA THR A 55 -9.49 12.59 25.45
C THR A 55 -10.83 12.75 24.75
N THR A 56 -11.85 13.07 25.51
CA THR A 56 -13.17 13.43 24.99
C THR A 56 -13.28 14.92 24.64
N LEU A 57 -12.30 15.70 25.08
CA LEU A 57 -12.20 17.13 24.77
C LEU A 57 -11.37 17.31 23.48
N ASP A 58 -11.70 18.35 22.70
CA ASP A 58 -10.92 18.67 21.50
C ASP A 58 -9.48 19.05 21.88
N ASN A 59 -8.54 18.26 21.37
CA ASN A 59 -7.11 18.41 21.62
C ASN A 59 -6.39 18.95 20.38
N ALA A 60 -6.89 20.01 19.80
CA ALA A 60 -6.39 20.61 18.57
C ALA A 60 -4.90 20.95 18.62
N ASN A 61 -4.38 21.33 19.79
CA ASN A 61 -2.99 21.72 19.94
C ASN A 61 -2.00 20.58 19.61
N ASN A 62 -2.31 19.35 20.02
CA ASN A 62 -1.44 18.19 19.78
C ASN A 62 -1.42 17.75 18.30
N PHE A 63 -2.38 18.21 17.51
CA PHE A 63 -2.51 17.88 16.08
C PHE A 63 -2.10 19.02 15.14
N ARG A 64 -1.42 20.03 15.66
CA ARG A 64 -0.79 21.07 14.83
C ARG A 64 0.35 20.46 14.01
N ASN A 65 0.65 21.08 12.89
CA ASN A 65 1.80 20.71 12.09
C ASN A 65 3.08 20.76 12.91
N SER A 66 3.68 19.62 13.11
CA SER A 66 4.91 19.42 13.87
C SER A 66 5.72 18.26 13.31
N THR A 67 6.97 18.19 13.68
CA THR A 67 7.85 17.06 13.32
C THR A 67 7.41 15.73 13.91
N GLN A 68 6.59 15.74 14.96
CA GLN A 68 6.00 14.55 15.58
C GLN A 68 5.18 13.72 14.59
N TRP A 69 4.52 14.37 13.65
CA TRP A 69 3.65 13.74 12.66
C TRP A 69 4.32 13.52 11.31
N LEU A 70 5.62 13.77 11.20
CA LEU A 70 6.36 13.58 9.96
C LEU A 70 6.99 12.18 9.95
N GLU A 71 6.55 11.36 9.03
CA GLU A 71 7.12 10.05 8.76
C GLU A 71 7.79 9.99 7.38
N ASN A 72 8.69 9.03 7.19
CA ASN A 72 9.32 8.80 5.90
C ASN A 72 8.29 8.31 4.90
N GLY A 73 8.07 9.06 3.85
CA GLY A 73 7.08 8.77 2.81
C GLY A 73 7.63 8.08 1.58
N SER A 74 8.89 7.65 1.60
CA SER A 74 9.45 6.94 0.46
C SER A 74 8.87 5.53 0.34
N TYR A 75 8.53 5.14 -0.89
CA TYR A 75 8.01 3.81 -1.16
C TYR A 75 8.45 3.28 -2.53
N PHE A 76 8.43 1.98 -2.65
CA PHE A 76 8.58 1.26 -3.91
C PHE A 76 7.41 0.29 -4.08
N LYS A 77 6.70 0.39 -5.21
CA LYS A 77 5.54 -0.44 -5.49
C LYS A 77 5.65 -1.12 -6.86
N LEU A 78 5.43 -2.41 -6.90
CA LEU A 78 5.29 -3.15 -8.15
C LEU A 78 3.81 -3.19 -8.55
N ARG A 79 3.42 -2.23 -9.41
CA ARG A 79 2.02 -2.08 -9.82
C ARG A 79 1.56 -3.12 -10.80
N ASN A 80 2.31 -3.30 -11.87
CA ASN A 80 1.91 -4.17 -12.96
C ASN A 80 3.07 -5.07 -13.36
N LEU A 81 2.82 -6.35 -13.38
CA LEU A 81 3.71 -7.35 -13.95
C LEU A 81 2.94 -8.11 -15.02
N ASN A 82 3.40 -8.01 -16.25
CA ASN A 82 2.87 -8.79 -17.35
C ASN A 82 3.98 -9.72 -17.86
N VAL A 83 3.69 -11.00 -17.85
CA VAL A 83 4.56 -12.03 -18.40
C VAL A 83 3.75 -12.77 -19.45
N TYR A 84 4.30 -12.92 -20.64
CA TYR A 84 3.69 -13.71 -21.71
C TYR A 84 4.73 -14.56 -22.41
N TYR A 85 4.29 -15.72 -22.84
CA TYR A 85 5.11 -16.65 -23.60
C TYR A 85 4.39 -17.07 -24.86
N ASN A 86 5.03 -16.88 -25.99
CA ASN A 86 4.55 -17.34 -27.28
C ASN A 86 5.19 -18.69 -27.60
N PHE A 87 4.38 -19.70 -27.82
CA PHE A 87 4.89 -21.00 -28.23
C PHE A 87 5.43 -20.97 -29.66
N PRO A 88 6.49 -21.71 -29.95
CA PRO A 88 7.00 -21.82 -31.30
C PRO A 88 5.92 -22.31 -32.29
N SER A 89 5.91 -21.75 -33.48
CA SER A 89 4.91 -22.07 -34.52
C SER A 89 4.90 -23.55 -34.92
N SER A 90 6.04 -24.24 -34.75
CA SER A 90 6.13 -25.69 -34.97
C SER A 90 5.24 -26.51 -34.01
N TRP A 91 5.05 -26.04 -32.76
CA TRP A 91 4.17 -26.67 -31.78
C TRP A 91 2.71 -26.34 -32.06
N ALA A 92 2.43 -25.08 -32.40
CA ALA A 92 1.08 -24.64 -32.74
C ALA A 92 0.52 -25.41 -33.94
N LYS A 93 1.32 -25.59 -35.00
CA LYS A 93 0.93 -26.35 -36.19
C LYS A 93 0.61 -27.83 -35.91
N LYS A 94 1.26 -28.47 -34.93
CA LYS A 94 0.94 -29.86 -34.56
C LYS A 94 -0.48 -30.03 -34.05
N VAL A 95 -1.03 -28.98 -33.44
CA VAL A 95 -2.40 -28.96 -32.91
C VAL A 95 -3.35 -28.18 -33.81
N LYS A 96 -2.95 -27.90 -35.09
CA LYS A 96 -3.75 -27.16 -36.09
C LYS A 96 -4.12 -25.75 -35.64
N MET A 97 -3.21 -25.10 -34.94
CA MET A 97 -3.37 -23.71 -34.48
C MET A 97 -2.28 -22.84 -35.10
N GLU A 98 -2.59 -21.57 -35.36
CA GLU A 98 -1.61 -20.63 -35.90
C GLU A 98 -0.69 -20.10 -34.82
N LYS A 99 -1.26 -19.74 -33.67
CA LYS A 99 -0.51 -19.13 -32.57
C LYS A 99 -1.13 -19.52 -31.22
N ILE A 100 -0.24 -19.84 -30.30
CA ILE A 100 -0.60 -20.10 -28.90
C ILE A 100 0.26 -19.17 -28.02
N GLN A 101 -0.39 -18.43 -27.17
CA GLN A 101 0.26 -17.53 -26.20
C GLN A 101 -0.34 -17.74 -24.81
N VAL A 102 0.51 -17.97 -23.83
CA VAL A 102 0.14 -17.97 -22.40
C VAL A 102 0.57 -16.66 -21.79
N TYR A 103 -0.26 -16.09 -20.94
CA TYR A 103 0.09 -14.89 -20.20
C TYR A 103 -0.30 -14.96 -18.73
N ALA A 104 0.49 -14.31 -17.91
CA ALA A 104 0.19 -14.02 -16.52
C ALA A 104 0.27 -12.51 -16.29
N ARG A 105 -0.73 -11.95 -15.66
CA ARG A 105 -0.77 -10.54 -15.26
C ARG A 105 -0.98 -10.46 -13.77
N ALA A 106 -0.21 -9.61 -13.13
CA ALA A 106 -0.38 -9.34 -11.71
C ALA A 106 -0.39 -7.83 -11.48
N ASN A 107 -1.35 -7.37 -10.69
CA ASN A 107 -1.49 -5.98 -10.30
C ASN A 107 -1.27 -5.84 -8.80
N ASN A 108 -0.57 -4.76 -8.40
CA ASN A 108 -0.28 -4.44 -7.01
C ASN A 108 0.31 -5.62 -6.22
N LEU A 109 1.36 -6.26 -6.77
CA LEU A 109 1.95 -7.46 -6.18
C LEU A 109 2.51 -7.22 -4.79
N PHE A 110 3.25 -6.14 -4.63
CA PHE A 110 3.80 -5.74 -3.33
C PHE A 110 4.16 -4.26 -3.31
N SER A 111 4.17 -3.70 -2.11
CA SER A 111 4.77 -2.40 -1.80
C SER A 111 5.81 -2.57 -0.71
N LEU A 112 6.90 -1.81 -0.83
CA LEU A 112 7.88 -1.61 0.21
C LEU A 112 7.75 -0.15 0.64
N ASP A 113 7.25 0.09 1.81
CA ASP A 113 7.01 1.41 2.37
C ASP A 113 7.38 1.46 3.85
N HIS A 114 7.45 2.66 4.38
CA HIS A 114 7.77 2.92 5.79
C HIS A 114 6.54 3.37 6.57
N VAL A 115 5.44 3.65 5.87
CA VAL A 115 4.22 4.18 6.50
C VAL A 115 3.24 3.04 6.73
N LYS A 116 2.98 2.76 7.99
CA LYS A 116 1.95 1.80 8.39
C LYS A 116 0.57 2.45 8.28
N TYR A 117 -0.45 1.66 7.99
CA TYR A 117 -1.88 2.01 8.09
C TYR A 117 -2.42 3.03 7.09
N MET A 118 -1.63 3.46 6.13
CA MET A 118 -2.13 4.28 5.02
C MET A 118 -1.46 3.88 3.71
N ASN A 119 -2.13 4.17 2.62
CA ASN A 119 -1.54 4.00 1.29
C ASN A 119 -0.55 5.15 1.02
N CYS A 120 0.68 4.82 0.66
CA CYS A 120 1.70 5.83 0.37
C CYS A 120 1.35 6.74 -0.82
N GLU A 121 0.48 6.29 -1.71
CA GLU A 121 0.03 7.03 -2.88
C GLU A 121 -1.14 7.94 -2.59
N ASP A 122 -2.04 7.49 -1.72
CA ASP A 122 -3.21 8.25 -1.30
C ASP A 122 -3.12 8.52 0.22
N LEU A 123 -2.97 9.78 0.58
CA LEU A 123 -2.86 10.22 1.97
C LEU A 123 -4.19 10.10 2.75
N LYS A 124 -5.20 9.53 2.13
CA LYS A 124 -6.49 9.27 2.77
C LYS A 124 -6.55 7.84 3.26
N ILE A 125 -7.24 7.63 4.36
CA ILE A 125 -7.58 6.31 4.87
C ILE A 125 -8.72 5.78 4.01
N ASN A 126 -8.36 5.18 2.90
CA ASN A 126 -9.29 4.55 1.96
C ASN A 126 -9.20 3.03 2.05
N TYR A 127 -10.03 2.37 1.26
CA TYR A 127 -9.96 0.92 1.11
C TYR A 127 -8.56 0.51 0.59
N PRO A 128 -7.93 -0.52 1.17
CA PRO A 128 -6.59 -0.95 0.76
C PRO A 128 -6.59 -1.44 -0.69
N ASP A 129 -5.50 -1.18 -1.39
CA ASP A 129 -5.30 -1.67 -2.76
C ASP A 129 -5.28 -3.20 -2.78
N MET A 130 -6.08 -3.78 -3.66
CA MET A 130 -6.15 -5.23 -3.80
C MET A 130 -5.04 -5.75 -4.72
N THR A 131 -4.40 -6.82 -4.32
CA THR A 131 -3.54 -7.60 -5.20
C THR A 131 -4.40 -8.53 -6.05
N SER A 132 -4.18 -8.53 -7.35
CA SER A 132 -4.89 -9.42 -8.27
C SER A 132 -3.92 -10.08 -9.23
N VAL A 133 -4.15 -11.38 -9.48
CA VAL A 133 -3.34 -12.18 -10.41
C VAL A 133 -4.28 -12.85 -11.40
N TYR A 134 -3.95 -12.73 -12.67
CA TYR A 134 -4.73 -13.29 -13.78
C TYR A 134 -3.82 -14.18 -14.63
N PHE A 135 -4.36 -15.32 -15.02
CA PHE A 135 -3.74 -16.20 -16.01
C PHE A 135 -4.67 -16.34 -17.20
N GLY A 136 -4.10 -16.36 -18.38
CA GLY A 136 -4.89 -16.49 -19.60
C GLY A 136 -4.14 -17.16 -20.73
N LEU A 137 -4.90 -17.61 -21.68
CA LEU A 137 -4.47 -18.31 -22.88
C LEU A 137 -5.10 -17.63 -24.08
N ASN A 138 -4.30 -17.21 -25.05
CA ASN A 138 -4.73 -16.71 -26.34
C ASN A 138 -4.39 -17.76 -27.40
N ILE A 139 -5.41 -18.17 -28.15
CA ILE A 139 -5.28 -19.16 -29.22
C ILE A 139 -5.83 -18.56 -30.47
N ASN A 140 -5.05 -18.59 -31.56
CA ASN A 140 -5.50 -18.26 -32.91
C ASN A 140 -5.53 -19.54 -33.74
N PHE A 141 -6.64 -19.74 -34.42
CA PHE A 141 -6.87 -20.87 -35.34
C PHE A 141 -6.62 -20.49 -36.78
#